data_7f6fd8b53d77a8319c2aabc743b88ea4
#
_entry.id   7f6fd8b53d77a8319c2aabc743b88ea4
#
_cell.length_a   1.000
_cell.length_b   1.000
_cell.length_c   1.000
_cell.angle_alpha   90.00
_cell.angle_beta   90.00
_cell.angle_gamma   90.00
#
_symmetry.space_group_name_H-M   'P 1'
#
loop_
_entity.id
_entity.type
_entity.pdbx_description
1 polymer ?
#
loop_
_entity_poly.entity_id
_entity_poly.type
_entity_poly.pdbx_seq_one_letter_code
_entity_poly.pdbx_strand_id
1 'polypeptide(L)'
;MDRLFRSKIRVMTAESMMQEQYNAAEIEERVQTYWETHRSFHVVEDPTKEKYYCLSMFPYPSGRLHMGHVRNYTIGDVIARYQRMRGKNVLQPMGWDAFGLPAENAALKNKVAPARWTFENIDYMRSQLQRLGFGYDWSRELTTCAPEYYRWEQWLFIRLMKKGLAYKKTAVVNWDPVDQTVLANEQVIDGRGWRSGALVERREIPQWFIRITDYADQLLDDLSQLEGWPEQVRAMQANWIGRSEGVEL
;
A
#
# COMPACT_ATOMS: atom_id res chain seq x y z
N MET A 1 -39.76 -34.14 8.13
CA MET A 1 -38.54 -33.40 7.78
C MET A 1 -38.80 -31.90 7.78
N ASP A 2 -39.49 -31.39 8.82
CA ASP A 2 -40.04 -30.03 8.75
C ASP A 2 -40.19 -29.36 10.13
N ARG A 3 -39.23 -29.55 11.02
CA ARG A 3 -39.24 -28.95 12.36
C ARG A 3 -37.95 -28.29 12.82
N LEU A 4 -36.92 -28.18 11.98
CA LEU A 4 -35.60 -27.66 12.38
C LEU A 4 -35.25 -26.25 11.82
N PHE A 5 -36.16 -25.65 11.05
CA PHE A 5 -35.93 -24.31 10.44
C PHE A 5 -36.68 -23.15 11.12
N ARG A 6 -37.46 -23.41 12.17
CA ARG A 6 -38.29 -22.37 12.82
C ARG A 6 -37.73 -21.74 14.10
N SER A 7 -36.50 -21.99 14.51
CA SER A 7 -36.09 -21.58 15.86
C SER A 7 -34.98 -20.51 15.93
N LYS A 8 -34.72 -19.71 14.91
CA LYS A 8 -33.77 -18.60 14.99
C LYS A 8 -34.20 -17.29 14.35
N ILE A 9 -35.45 -17.09 14.03
CA ILE A 9 -35.98 -15.73 13.87
C ILE A 9 -36.37 -15.28 15.28
N ARG A 10 -35.36 -14.70 15.98
CA ARG A 10 -35.62 -13.95 17.21
C ARG A 10 -36.48 -12.75 16.78
N VAL A 11 -37.76 -12.78 17.09
CA VAL A 11 -38.68 -11.66 16.95
C VAL A 11 -37.99 -10.49 17.63
N MET A 12 -37.53 -9.52 16.88
CA MET A 12 -37.02 -8.26 17.43
C MET A 12 -38.16 -7.63 18.19
N THR A 13 -37.97 -7.43 19.48
CA THR A 13 -38.91 -6.77 20.39
C THR A 13 -39.30 -5.39 19.86
N ALA A 14 -40.44 -4.89 20.23
CA ALA A 14 -41.13 -3.68 19.75
C ALA A 14 -40.32 -2.34 19.81
N GLU A 15 -39.06 -2.37 20.22
CA GLU A 15 -38.14 -1.21 20.25
C GLU A 15 -37.41 -0.94 18.92
N SER A 16 -37.60 -1.79 17.90
CA SER A 16 -37.05 -1.54 16.56
C SER A 16 -38.17 -1.07 15.61
N MET A 17 -38.96 -0.10 16.00
CA MET A 17 -39.78 0.64 15.04
C MET A 17 -38.83 1.32 14.05
N MET A 18 -39.01 1.04 12.75
CA MET A 18 -38.30 1.79 11.71
C MET A 18 -38.54 3.28 11.95
N GLN A 19 -37.45 4.03 12.11
CA GLN A 19 -37.56 5.47 12.22
C GLN A 19 -38.11 6.01 10.89
N GLU A 20 -39.04 6.98 10.97
CA GLU A 20 -39.62 7.61 9.76
C GLU A 20 -38.55 8.27 8.88
N GLN A 21 -37.45 8.70 9.49
CA GLN A 21 -36.32 9.29 8.77
C GLN A 21 -35.06 8.45 8.96
N TYR A 22 -34.34 8.26 7.86
CA TYR A 22 -33.03 7.61 7.86
C TYR A 22 -31.99 8.51 8.53
N ASN A 23 -31.48 8.10 9.69
CA ASN A 23 -30.36 8.75 10.36
C ASN A 23 -29.07 8.00 10.03
N ALA A 24 -28.36 8.46 9.01
CA ALA A 24 -27.13 7.81 8.53
C ALA A 24 -26.09 7.67 9.64
N ALA A 25 -25.82 8.71 10.42
CA ALA A 25 -24.76 8.71 11.42
C ALA A 25 -24.99 7.64 12.51
N GLU A 26 -26.22 7.51 13.00
CA GLU A 26 -26.57 6.53 14.03
C GLU A 26 -26.53 5.09 13.49
N ILE A 27 -27.04 4.89 12.26
CA ILE A 27 -27.07 3.57 11.65
C ILE A 27 -25.67 3.10 11.30
N GLU A 28 -24.83 3.98 10.74
CA GLU A 28 -23.45 3.67 10.38
C GLU A 28 -22.62 3.28 11.61
N GLU A 29 -22.70 4.06 12.71
CA GLU A 29 -22.01 3.76 13.96
C GLU A 29 -22.44 2.40 14.53
N ARG A 30 -23.72 2.12 14.56
CA ARG A 30 -24.26 0.84 15.04
C ARG A 30 -23.81 -0.32 14.18
N VAL A 31 -23.81 -0.17 12.85
CA VAL A 31 -23.40 -1.22 11.92
C VAL A 31 -21.90 -1.47 12.00
N GLN A 32 -21.09 -0.42 12.09
CA GLN A 32 -19.63 -0.56 12.25
C GLN A 32 -19.27 -1.23 13.58
N THR A 33 -19.92 -0.86 14.67
CA THR A 33 -19.78 -1.53 15.96
C THR A 33 -20.15 -3.01 15.88
N TYR A 34 -21.23 -3.33 15.16
CA TYR A 34 -21.62 -4.73 14.91
C TYR A 34 -20.52 -5.49 14.16
N TRP A 35 -19.97 -4.92 13.08
CA TRP A 35 -18.90 -5.56 12.28
C TRP A 35 -17.65 -5.83 13.09
N GLU A 36 -17.25 -4.88 13.93
CA GLU A 36 -16.10 -5.00 14.80
C GLU A 36 -16.32 -6.11 15.85
N THR A 37 -17.44 -6.05 16.57
CA THR A 37 -17.79 -7.03 17.61
C THR A 37 -17.88 -8.45 17.08
N HIS A 38 -18.46 -8.61 15.87
CA HIS A 38 -18.65 -9.92 15.24
C HIS A 38 -17.49 -10.31 14.32
N ARG A 39 -16.45 -9.47 14.21
CA ARG A 39 -15.33 -9.71 13.29
C ARG A 39 -15.77 -10.03 11.86
N SER A 40 -16.74 -9.27 11.36
CA SER A 40 -17.45 -9.59 10.10
C SER A 40 -16.55 -9.66 8.87
N PHE A 41 -15.41 -8.96 8.88
CA PHE A 41 -14.44 -8.95 7.79
C PHE A 41 -13.13 -9.69 8.13
N HIS A 42 -13.05 -10.28 9.31
CA HIS A 42 -11.89 -11.08 9.69
C HIS A 42 -11.83 -12.35 8.84
N VAL A 43 -10.65 -12.62 8.29
CA VAL A 43 -10.42 -13.79 7.45
C VAL A 43 -9.55 -14.83 8.17
N VAL A 44 -10.00 -16.07 8.10
CA VAL A 44 -9.24 -17.24 8.55
C VAL A 44 -8.98 -18.10 7.32
N GLU A 45 -7.78 -18.65 7.22
CA GLU A 45 -7.41 -19.52 6.13
C GLU A 45 -8.34 -20.75 6.08
N ASP A 46 -9.03 -20.91 4.96
CA ASP A 46 -9.96 -22.01 4.73
C ASP A 46 -9.62 -22.67 3.38
N PRO A 47 -9.01 -23.88 3.37
CA PRO A 47 -8.62 -24.57 2.15
C PRO A 47 -9.80 -25.06 1.33
N THR A 48 -11.01 -25.09 1.90
CA THR A 48 -12.23 -25.54 1.22
C THR A 48 -12.89 -24.46 0.37
N LYS A 49 -12.50 -23.20 0.56
CA LYS A 49 -13.02 -22.05 -0.17
C LYS A 49 -12.04 -21.53 -1.19
N GLU A 50 -12.57 -21.04 -2.30
CA GLU A 50 -11.77 -20.30 -3.29
C GLU A 50 -11.21 -19.03 -2.64
N LYS A 51 -9.88 -18.84 -2.74
CA LYS A 51 -9.20 -17.65 -2.20
C LYS A 51 -9.43 -16.47 -3.12
N TYR A 52 -9.60 -15.31 -2.51
CA TYR A 52 -9.57 -14.04 -3.23
C TYR A 52 -8.78 -13.00 -2.45
N TYR A 53 -7.72 -12.49 -3.07
CA TYR A 53 -6.88 -11.43 -2.50
C TYR A 53 -7.21 -10.11 -3.18
N CYS A 54 -7.75 -9.16 -2.42
CA CYS A 54 -8.10 -7.84 -2.90
C CYS A 54 -7.19 -6.79 -2.27
N LEU A 55 -6.18 -6.37 -3.01
CA LEU A 55 -5.20 -5.38 -2.56
C LEU A 55 -5.44 -4.06 -3.27
N SER A 56 -5.63 -3.00 -2.49
CA SER A 56 -5.50 -1.61 -2.93
C SER A 56 -4.16 -1.05 -2.50
N MET A 57 -3.58 -0.14 -3.29
CA MET A 57 -2.32 0.50 -2.95
C MET A 57 -2.41 1.19 -1.58
N PHE A 58 -1.45 0.91 -0.71
CA PHE A 58 -1.40 1.51 0.62
C PHE A 58 -1.11 3.01 0.55
N PRO A 59 -1.76 3.83 1.40
CA PRO A 59 -1.51 5.25 1.44
C PRO A 59 -0.24 5.59 2.22
N TYR A 60 0.37 6.72 1.87
CA TYR A 60 1.36 7.37 2.72
C TYR A 60 0.68 8.10 3.87
N PRO A 61 1.08 7.88 5.13
CA PRO A 61 0.50 8.56 6.28
C PRO A 61 1.14 9.96 6.49
N SER A 62 1.10 10.80 5.48
CA SER A 62 1.68 12.14 5.49
C SER A 62 0.68 13.27 5.67
N GLY A 63 -0.59 12.93 5.93
CA GLY A 63 -1.66 13.91 6.08
C GLY A 63 -3.03 13.27 6.25
N ARG A 64 -4.03 13.85 5.61
CA ARG A 64 -5.43 13.38 5.65
C ARG A 64 -5.79 12.63 4.37
N LEU A 65 -6.82 11.79 4.45
CA LEU A 65 -7.41 11.21 3.24
C LEU A 65 -7.98 12.34 2.35
N HIS A 66 -7.93 12.11 1.07
CA HIS A 66 -8.58 12.95 0.04
C HIS A 66 -9.44 12.08 -0.87
N MET A 67 -10.21 12.71 -1.76
CA MET A 67 -11.16 12.00 -2.63
C MET A 67 -10.49 10.95 -3.53
N GLY A 68 -9.21 11.10 -3.88
CA GLY A 68 -8.45 10.07 -4.59
C GLY A 68 -8.33 8.77 -3.79
N HIS A 69 -8.08 8.86 -2.49
CA HIS A 69 -8.09 7.70 -1.60
C HIS A 69 -9.48 7.07 -1.51
N VAL A 70 -10.53 7.89 -1.33
CA VAL A 70 -11.92 7.40 -1.29
C VAL A 70 -12.24 6.61 -2.55
N ARG A 71 -11.94 7.17 -3.74
CA ARG A 71 -12.16 6.48 -5.01
C ARG A 71 -11.43 5.14 -5.08
N ASN A 72 -10.13 5.15 -4.78
CA ASN A 72 -9.29 3.95 -4.86
C ASN A 72 -9.82 2.83 -3.95
N TYR A 73 -10.12 3.15 -2.70
CA TYR A 73 -10.51 2.17 -1.70
C TYR A 73 -11.96 1.71 -1.84
N THR A 74 -12.85 2.57 -2.33
CA THR A 74 -14.24 2.18 -2.64
C THR A 74 -14.28 1.13 -3.74
N ILE A 75 -13.46 1.26 -4.79
CA ILE A 75 -13.40 0.24 -5.86
C ILE A 75 -13.00 -1.11 -5.29
N GLY A 76 -11.93 -1.16 -4.50
CA GLY A 76 -11.47 -2.39 -3.85
C GLY A 76 -12.53 -2.98 -2.91
N ASP A 77 -13.19 -2.15 -2.12
CA ASP A 77 -14.22 -2.59 -1.17
C ASP A 77 -15.44 -3.19 -1.86
N VAL A 78 -15.92 -2.58 -2.94
CA VAL A 78 -17.03 -3.11 -3.75
C VAL A 78 -16.66 -4.50 -4.30
N ILE A 79 -15.46 -4.64 -4.86
CA ILE A 79 -14.99 -5.92 -5.40
C ILE A 79 -14.90 -6.97 -4.29
N ALA A 80 -14.29 -6.63 -3.16
CA ALA A 80 -14.13 -7.54 -2.03
C ALA A 80 -15.49 -8.00 -1.46
N ARG A 81 -16.43 -7.09 -1.29
CA ARG A 81 -17.81 -7.42 -0.85
C ARG A 81 -18.51 -8.34 -1.83
N TYR A 82 -18.42 -8.05 -3.12
CA TYR A 82 -19.01 -8.92 -4.15
C TYR A 82 -18.43 -10.34 -4.10
N GLN A 83 -17.13 -10.47 -3.96
CA GLN A 83 -16.47 -11.78 -3.88
C GLN A 83 -16.84 -12.54 -2.59
N ARG A 84 -17.01 -11.83 -1.45
CA ARG A 84 -17.54 -12.43 -0.21
C ARG A 84 -18.97 -12.95 -0.39
N MET A 85 -19.84 -12.16 -1.06
CA MET A 85 -21.21 -12.60 -1.35
C MET A 85 -21.25 -13.83 -2.26
N ARG A 86 -20.23 -14.04 -3.09
CA ARG A 86 -20.06 -15.26 -3.89
C ARG A 86 -19.50 -16.45 -3.09
N GLY A 87 -19.28 -16.31 -1.79
CA GLY A 87 -18.82 -17.37 -0.90
C GLY A 87 -17.32 -17.59 -0.87
N LYS A 88 -16.52 -16.73 -1.51
CA LYS A 88 -15.05 -16.85 -1.49
C LYS A 88 -14.47 -16.46 -0.14
N ASN A 89 -13.27 -16.97 0.15
CA ASN A 89 -12.47 -16.54 1.30
C ASN A 89 -11.63 -15.31 0.88
N VAL A 90 -12.09 -14.12 1.28
CA VAL A 90 -11.58 -12.85 0.79
C VAL A 90 -10.68 -12.19 1.82
N LEU A 91 -9.39 -12.05 1.50
CA LEU A 91 -8.46 -11.19 2.23
C LEU A 91 -8.42 -9.81 1.59
N GLN A 92 -8.84 -8.80 2.33
CA GLN A 92 -8.72 -7.39 1.98
C GLN A 92 -7.96 -6.67 3.11
N PRO A 93 -6.62 -6.61 3.04
CA PRO A 93 -5.82 -5.96 4.05
C PRO A 93 -5.76 -4.45 3.85
N MET A 94 -5.41 -3.73 4.91
CA MET A 94 -4.96 -2.34 4.87
C MET A 94 -3.54 -2.25 5.43
N GLY A 95 -2.77 -1.32 4.89
CA GLY A 95 -1.43 -1.03 5.36
C GLY A 95 -1.06 0.42 5.14
N TRP A 96 0.10 0.79 5.67
CA TRP A 96 0.63 2.14 5.63
C TRP A 96 2.05 2.09 5.04
N ASP A 97 2.21 2.75 3.89
CA ASP A 97 3.53 2.98 3.29
C ASP A 97 4.19 4.15 4.04
N ALA A 98 4.96 3.81 5.07
CA ALA A 98 5.28 4.74 6.15
C ALA A 98 6.76 5.13 6.21
N PHE A 99 7.58 4.68 5.25
CA PHE A 99 8.95 5.12 5.07
C PHE A 99 9.07 6.22 4.00
N GLY A 100 10.16 6.97 4.08
CA GLY A 100 10.63 7.82 3.01
C GLY A 100 10.37 9.31 3.18
N LEU A 101 10.82 10.07 2.20
CA LEU A 101 10.85 11.53 2.21
C LEU A 101 9.52 12.24 2.46
N PRO A 102 8.36 11.74 1.98
CA PRO A 102 7.09 12.44 2.25
C PRO A 102 6.77 12.59 3.74
N ALA A 103 6.97 11.53 4.52
CA ALA A 103 6.75 11.55 5.97
C ALA A 103 7.81 12.42 6.68
N GLU A 104 9.08 12.29 6.29
CA GLU A 104 10.18 13.07 6.85
C GLU A 104 10.02 14.56 6.56
N ASN A 105 9.67 14.94 5.34
CA ASN A 105 9.44 16.34 4.95
C ASN A 105 8.27 16.95 5.72
N ALA A 106 7.17 16.21 5.87
CA ALA A 106 6.03 16.66 6.65
C ALA A 106 6.41 16.87 8.12
N ALA A 107 7.17 15.95 8.70
CA ALA A 107 7.64 16.03 10.08
C ALA A 107 8.58 17.23 10.29
N LEU A 108 9.52 17.45 9.39
CA LEU A 108 10.42 18.63 9.42
C LEU A 108 9.64 19.93 9.34
N LYS A 109 8.71 20.04 8.39
CA LYS A 109 7.85 21.22 8.22
C LYS A 109 7.04 21.55 9.48
N ASN A 110 6.54 20.51 10.16
CA ASN A 110 5.73 20.65 11.36
C ASN A 110 6.56 20.65 12.67
N LYS A 111 7.89 20.52 12.57
CA LYS A 111 8.83 20.51 13.72
C LYS A 111 8.50 19.42 14.75
N VAL A 112 8.15 18.26 14.29
CA VAL A 112 7.86 17.07 15.11
C VAL A 112 8.76 15.90 14.71
N ALA A 113 8.94 14.93 15.61
CA ALA A 113 9.70 13.73 15.28
C ALA A 113 8.96 12.92 14.19
N PRO A 114 9.66 12.39 13.15
CA PRO A 114 9.03 11.64 12.06
C PRO A 114 8.15 10.48 12.53
N ALA A 115 8.61 9.70 13.50
CA ALA A 115 7.84 8.58 14.04
C ALA A 115 6.51 9.05 14.65
N ARG A 116 6.54 10.09 15.47
CA ARG A 116 5.33 10.64 16.09
C ARG A 116 4.35 11.14 15.03
N TRP A 117 4.83 11.96 14.09
CA TRP A 117 4.02 12.45 12.98
C TRP A 117 3.36 11.31 12.20
N THR A 118 4.14 10.30 11.86
CA THR A 118 3.69 9.16 11.07
C THR A 118 2.57 8.38 11.79
N PHE A 119 2.78 8.00 13.04
CA PHE A 119 1.79 7.23 13.79
C PHE A 119 0.53 8.03 14.12
N GLU A 120 0.63 9.31 14.45
CA GLU A 120 -0.53 10.19 14.64
C GLU A 120 -1.38 10.28 13.34
N ASN A 121 -0.74 10.35 12.16
CA ASN A 121 -1.46 10.34 10.89
C ASN A 121 -2.07 8.97 10.57
N ILE A 122 -1.39 7.88 10.88
CA ILE A 122 -1.94 6.52 10.72
C ILE A 122 -3.22 6.39 11.52
N ASP A 123 -3.21 6.76 12.79
CA ASP A 123 -4.38 6.66 13.67
C ASP A 123 -5.54 7.53 13.14
N TYR A 124 -5.24 8.72 12.68
CA TYR A 124 -6.24 9.62 12.11
C TYR A 124 -6.84 9.07 10.81
N MET A 125 -6.00 8.65 9.86
CA MET A 125 -6.44 8.09 8.58
C MET A 125 -7.19 6.77 8.76
N ARG A 126 -6.77 5.93 9.72
CA ARG A 126 -7.48 4.70 10.10
C ARG A 126 -8.90 5.03 10.54
N SER A 127 -9.06 6.01 11.41
CA SER A 127 -10.39 6.44 11.87
C SER A 127 -11.27 6.95 10.72
N GLN A 128 -10.68 7.64 9.74
CA GLN A 128 -11.40 8.08 8.55
C GLN A 128 -11.86 6.89 7.66
N LEU A 129 -10.96 5.89 7.45
CA LEU A 129 -11.30 4.69 6.67
C LEU A 129 -12.36 3.84 7.36
N GLN A 130 -12.32 3.73 8.68
CA GLN A 130 -13.35 3.04 9.47
C GLN A 130 -14.69 3.75 9.33
N ARG A 131 -14.73 5.08 9.42
CA ARG A 131 -15.98 5.86 9.22
C ARG A 131 -16.56 5.74 7.81
N LEU A 132 -15.72 5.50 6.78
CA LEU A 132 -16.18 5.19 5.42
C LEU A 132 -16.79 3.80 5.32
N GLY A 133 -16.69 2.99 6.35
CA GLY A 133 -17.32 1.68 6.43
C GLY A 133 -16.70 0.63 5.53
N PHE A 134 -15.43 0.74 5.16
CA PHE A 134 -14.74 -0.26 4.34
C PHE A 134 -14.54 -1.58 5.09
N GLY A 135 -14.71 -2.69 4.38
CA GLY A 135 -14.64 -4.05 4.92
C GLY A 135 -13.22 -4.61 4.99
N TYR A 136 -12.28 -3.85 5.56
CA TYR A 136 -10.92 -4.32 5.78
C TYR A 136 -10.83 -5.30 6.95
N ASP A 137 -9.93 -6.26 6.84
CA ASP A 137 -9.50 -7.06 7.98
C ASP A 137 -8.43 -6.31 8.77
N TRP A 138 -8.85 -5.51 9.73
CA TRP A 138 -7.96 -4.69 10.57
C TRP A 138 -7.01 -5.53 11.43
N SER A 139 -7.28 -6.82 11.64
CA SER A 139 -6.33 -7.71 12.30
C SER A 139 -5.09 -8.02 11.44
N ARG A 140 -5.17 -7.76 10.15
CA ARG A 140 -4.09 -7.90 9.18
C ARG A 140 -3.48 -6.55 8.77
N GLU A 141 -3.76 -5.49 9.53
CA GLU A 141 -3.15 -4.19 9.32
C GLU A 141 -1.63 -4.26 9.46
N LEU A 142 -0.91 -3.56 8.59
CA LEU A 142 0.55 -3.51 8.63
C LEU A 142 1.07 -2.09 8.44
N THR A 143 2.28 -1.84 8.95
CA THR A 143 2.96 -0.56 8.82
C THR A 143 4.40 -0.82 8.39
N THR A 144 4.80 -0.30 7.23
CA THR A 144 6.10 -0.64 6.62
C THR A 144 7.30 -0.17 7.46
N CYS A 145 7.14 0.89 8.26
CA CYS A 145 8.18 1.37 9.17
C CYS A 145 8.23 0.64 10.53
N ALA A 146 7.34 -0.33 10.76
CA ALA A 146 7.38 -1.12 11.99
C ALA A 146 8.41 -2.26 11.89
N PRO A 147 9.15 -2.56 12.98
CA PRO A 147 10.17 -3.61 12.99
C PRO A 147 9.67 -4.98 12.54
N GLU A 148 8.42 -5.31 12.86
CA GLU A 148 7.75 -6.56 12.47
C GLU A 148 7.66 -6.70 10.97
N TYR A 149 7.57 -5.59 10.24
CA TYR A 149 7.52 -5.56 8.79
C TYR A 149 8.92 -5.47 8.19
N TYR A 150 9.71 -4.43 8.48
CA TYR A 150 10.96 -4.18 7.78
C TYR A 150 12.05 -5.22 8.06
N ARG A 151 11.96 -6.03 9.13
CA ARG A 151 12.86 -7.17 9.33
C ARG A 151 12.85 -8.14 8.15
N TRP A 152 11.72 -8.25 7.45
CA TRP A 152 11.58 -9.10 6.27
C TRP A 152 12.23 -8.48 5.04
N GLU A 153 12.19 -7.16 4.92
CA GLU A 153 12.93 -6.42 3.89
C GLU A 153 14.44 -6.57 4.09
N GLN A 154 14.91 -6.46 5.34
CA GLN A 154 16.30 -6.70 5.69
C GLN A 154 16.73 -8.14 5.38
N TRP A 155 15.88 -9.12 5.70
CA TRP A 155 16.11 -10.51 5.35
C TRP A 155 16.21 -10.71 3.83
N LEU A 156 15.30 -10.12 3.07
CA LEU A 156 15.32 -10.18 1.61
C LEU A 156 16.61 -9.55 1.06
N PHE A 157 16.98 -8.37 1.53
CA PHE A 157 18.21 -7.68 1.12
C PHE A 157 19.46 -8.55 1.36
N ILE A 158 19.57 -9.17 2.52
CA ILE A 158 20.66 -10.11 2.83
C ILE A 158 20.68 -11.29 1.83
N ARG A 159 19.52 -11.79 1.44
CA ARG A 159 19.42 -12.86 0.42
C ARG A 159 19.88 -12.39 -0.95
N LEU A 160 19.48 -11.19 -1.36
CA LEU A 160 19.93 -10.57 -2.61
C LEU A 160 21.46 -10.38 -2.61
N MET A 161 22.01 -9.90 -1.50
CA MET A 161 23.46 -9.74 -1.34
C MET A 161 24.20 -11.09 -1.45
N LYS A 162 23.71 -12.16 -0.78
CA LYS A 162 24.30 -13.50 -0.87
C LYS A 162 24.25 -14.09 -2.28
N LYS A 163 23.28 -13.67 -3.09
CA LYS A 163 23.18 -14.06 -4.51
C LYS A 163 23.99 -13.16 -5.44
N GLY A 164 24.70 -12.14 -4.92
CA GLY A 164 25.44 -11.17 -5.74
C GLY A 164 24.57 -10.15 -6.47
N LEU A 165 23.25 -10.15 -6.21
CA LEU A 165 22.32 -9.21 -6.83
C LEU A 165 22.34 -7.83 -6.16
N ALA A 166 22.60 -7.76 -4.86
CA ALA A 166 22.90 -6.52 -4.18
C ALA A 166 24.39 -6.43 -3.90
N TYR A 167 25.00 -5.30 -4.26
CA TYR A 167 26.45 -5.09 -4.13
C TYR A 167 26.75 -3.64 -3.80
N LYS A 168 27.95 -3.37 -3.29
CA LYS A 168 28.41 -2.03 -2.91
C LYS A 168 29.50 -1.58 -3.86
N LYS A 169 29.39 -0.36 -4.36
CA LYS A 169 30.46 0.31 -5.13
C LYS A 169 30.42 1.81 -4.89
N THR A 170 31.56 2.47 -5.12
CA THR A 170 31.62 3.92 -5.17
C THR A 170 31.06 4.39 -6.50
N ALA A 171 30.17 5.37 -6.45
CA ALA A 171 29.58 6.01 -7.62
C ALA A 171 29.41 7.49 -7.41
N VAL A 172 29.45 8.24 -8.51
CA VAL A 172 29.16 9.67 -8.51
C VAL A 172 27.66 9.88 -8.36
N VAL A 173 27.28 10.66 -7.37
CA VAL A 173 25.88 10.96 -7.04
C VAL A 173 25.62 12.45 -7.02
N ASN A 174 24.36 12.84 -7.13
CA ASN A 174 23.92 14.20 -6.88
C ASN A 174 23.78 14.40 -5.37
N TRP A 175 24.59 15.26 -4.80
CA TRP A 175 24.60 15.56 -3.37
C TRP A 175 24.01 16.94 -3.10
N ASP A 176 23.03 17.00 -2.21
CA ASP A 176 22.51 18.26 -1.70
C ASP A 176 23.27 18.64 -0.42
N PRO A 177 24.06 19.73 -0.42
CA PRO A 177 24.87 20.09 0.73
C PRO A 177 24.07 20.70 1.90
N VAL A 178 22.84 21.18 1.64
CA VAL A 178 21.97 21.76 2.66
C VAL A 178 21.14 20.66 3.33
N ASP A 179 20.51 19.79 2.54
CA ASP A 179 19.73 18.68 3.05
C ASP A 179 20.61 17.48 3.47
N GLN A 180 21.91 17.53 3.14
CA GLN A 180 22.90 16.46 3.42
C GLN A 180 22.41 15.07 2.96
N THR A 181 21.89 15.01 1.76
CA THR A 181 21.31 13.79 1.19
C THR A 181 21.67 13.61 -0.28
N VAL A 182 21.60 12.37 -0.74
CA VAL A 182 21.70 12.01 -2.16
C VAL A 182 20.36 12.23 -2.83
N LEU A 183 20.38 12.85 -4.00
CA LEU A 183 19.20 13.11 -4.81
C LEU A 183 19.18 12.21 -6.05
N ALA A 184 18.02 11.66 -6.36
CA ALA A 184 17.75 11.06 -7.67
C ALA A 184 17.77 12.14 -8.77
N ASN A 185 17.94 11.73 -10.03
CA ASN A 185 18.00 12.69 -11.14
C ASN A 185 16.73 13.54 -11.24
N GLU A 186 15.57 12.96 -10.98
CA GLU A 186 14.26 13.60 -11.00
C GLU A 186 14.08 14.64 -9.88
N GLN A 187 14.93 14.58 -8.85
CA GLN A 187 14.95 15.52 -7.72
C GLN A 187 15.91 16.68 -7.94
N VAL A 188 16.57 16.73 -9.10
CA VAL A 188 17.44 17.83 -9.49
C VAL A 188 16.76 18.65 -10.58
N ILE A 189 16.40 19.89 -10.26
CA ILE A 189 15.72 20.83 -11.15
C ILE A 189 16.69 22.00 -11.41
N ASP A 190 17.04 22.20 -12.67
CA ASP A 190 17.98 23.26 -13.08
C ASP A 190 19.30 23.26 -12.29
N GLY A 191 19.84 22.06 -12.00
CA GLY A 191 21.06 21.88 -11.23
C GLY A 191 20.93 22.12 -9.72
N ARG A 192 19.70 22.25 -9.22
CA ARG A 192 19.40 22.51 -7.81
C ARG A 192 18.55 21.41 -7.21
N GLY A 193 18.75 21.18 -5.92
CA GLY A 193 17.90 20.27 -5.15
C GLY A 193 16.43 20.77 -5.12
N TRP A 194 15.52 19.91 -5.46
CA TRP A 194 14.08 20.21 -5.57
C TRP A 194 13.44 20.76 -4.29
N ARG A 195 14.04 20.47 -3.14
CA ARG A 195 13.56 20.86 -1.82
C ARG A 195 14.33 22.05 -1.24
N SER A 196 15.64 21.95 -1.22
CA SER A 196 16.51 22.96 -0.61
C SER A 196 16.72 24.19 -1.51
N GLY A 197 16.63 24.01 -2.84
CA GLY A 197 17.05 25.01 -3.83
C GLY A 197 18.57 25.21 -3.90
N ALA A 198 19.38 24.46 -3.13
CA ALA A 198 20.83 24.53 -3.17
C ALA A 198 21.38 23.96 -4.47
N LEU A 199 22.53 24.47 -4.93
CA LEU A 199 23.26 23.86 -6.03
C LEU A 199 23.70 22.47 -5.63
N VAL A 200 23.43 21.51 -6.53
CA VAL A 200 23.79 20.11 -6.33
C VAL A 200 25.28 19.92 -6.62
N GLU A 201 25.97 19.22 -5.74
CA GLU A 201 27.36 18.82 -5.91
C GLU A 201 27.47 17.40 -6.46
N ARG A 202 28.47 17.14 -7.29
CA ARG A 202 28.82 15.77 -7.70
C ARG A 202 29.80 15.22 -6.68
N ARG A 203 29.39 14.15 -5.97
CA ARG A 203 30.25 13.48 -4.97
C ARG A 203 30.38 12.01 -5.26
N GLU A 204 31.54 11.46 -5.02
CA GLU A 204 31.79 10.02 -5.01
C GLU A 204 31.49 9.46 -3.62
N ILE A 205 30.48 8.62 -3.55
CA ILE A 205 30.02 8.00 -2.29
C ILE A 205 29.86 6.50 -2.49
N PRO A 206 30.33 5.66 -1.54
CA PRO A 206 30.05 4.23 -1.58
C PRO A 206 28.57 3.99 -1.32
N GLN A 207 27.91 3.32 -2.28
CA GLN A 207 26.47 3.05 -2.25
C GLN A 207 26.14 1.61 -2.58
N TRP A 208 24.94 1.20 -2.20
CA TRP A 208 24.36 -0.08 -2.58
C TRP A 208 23.69 0.03 -3.93
N PHE A 209 23.87 -1.02 -4.73
CA PHE A 209 23.28 -1.20 -6.04
C PHE A 209 22.60 -2.57 -6.13
N ILE A 210 21.55 -2.65 -6.94
CA ILE A 210 20.88 -3.90 -7.29
C ILE A 210 21.10 -4.12 -8.78
N ARG A 211 21.48 -5.36 -9.18
CA ARG A 211 21.69 -5.76 -10.58
C ARG A 211 20.36 -5.99 -11.28
N ILE A 212 19.59 -4.94 -11.48
CA ILE A 212 18.26 -5.04 -12.12
C ILE A 212 18.37 -5.45 -13.58
N THR A 213 19.46 -5.08 -14.26
CA THR A 213 19.69 -5.38 -15.68
C THR A 213 19.95 -6.86 -15.96
N ASP A 214 20.34 -7.66 -14.96
CA ASP A 214 20.52 -9.10 -15.11
C ASP A 214 19.23 -9.84 -15.48
N TYR A 215 18.08 -9.20 -15.27
CA TYR A 215 16.74 -9.73 -15.55
C TYR A 215 16.04 -9.00 -16.70
N ALA A 216 16.68 -8.06 -17.37
CA ALA A 216 16.05 -7.22 -18.38
C ALA A 216 15.45 -8.03 -19.53
N ASP A 217 16.23 -8.97 -20.09
CA ASP A 217 15.77 -9.83 -21.18
C ASP A 217 14.60 -10.72 -20.76
N GLN A 218 14.74 -11.38 -19.60
CA GLN A 218 13.66 -12.23 -19.07
C GLN A 218 12.39 -11.43 -18.82
N LEU A 219 12.50 -10.26 -18.21
CA LEU A 219 11.35 -9.39 -17.94
C LEU A 219 10.64 -8.96 -19.23
N LEU A 220 11.41 -8.66 -20.29
CA LEU A 220 10.86 -8.29 -21.60
C LEU A 220 10.13 -9.47 -22.24
N ASP A 221 10.74 -10.64 -22.25
CA ASP A 221 10.18 -11.85 -22.85
C ASP A 221 8.90 -12.31 -22.08
N ASP A 222 8.92 -12.27 -20.75
CA ASP A 222 7.81 -12.69 -19.88
C ASP A 222 6.58 -11.76 -19.95
N LEU A 223 6.68 -10.54 -20.51
CA LEU A 223 5.51 -9.68 -20.77
C LEU A 223 4.47 -10.38 -21.65
N SER A 224 4.88 -11.27 -22.52
CA SER A 224 3.97 -12.05 -23.37
C SER A 224 3.06 -13.01 -22.60
N GLN A 225 3.47 -13.41 -21.39
CA GLN A 225 2.75 -14.33 -20.51
C GLN A 225 1.75 -13.62 -19.59
N LEU A 226 1.76 -12.27 -19.56
CA LEU A 226 0.89 -11.47 -18.70
C LEU A 226 -0.45 -11.16 -19.38
N GLU A 227 -1.20 -12.21 -19.73
CA GLU A 227 -2.48 -12.08 -20.45
C GLU A 227 -3.52 -11.24 -19.72
N GLY A 228 -3.51 -11.26 -18.37
CA GLY A 228 -4.41 -10.47 -17.54
C GLY A 228 -4.08 -8.98 -17.44
N TRP A 229 -2.95 -8.55 -18.01
CA TRP A 229 -2.54 -7.14 -18.00
C TRP A 229 -3.13 -6.40 -19.21
N PRO A 230 -3.57 -5.14 -19.03
CA PRO A 230 -3.97 -4.31 -20.17
C PRO A 230 -2.84 -4.18 -21.19
N GLU A 231 -3.18 -4.25 -22.48
CA GLU A 231 -2.20 -4.16 -23.57
C GLU A 231 -1.35 -2.88 -23.49
N GLN A 232 -1.97 -1.77 -23.19
CA GLN A 232 -1.27 -0.49 -23.02
C GLN A 232 -0.20 -0.55 -21.93
N VAL A 233 -0.46 -1.26 -20.81
CA VAL A 233 0.52 -1.41 -19.71
C VAL A 233 1.68 -2.29 -20.15
N ARG A 234 1.41 -3.40 -20.86
CA ARG A 234 2.46 -4.25 -21.42
C ARG A 234 3.36 -3.49 -22.41
N ALA A 235 2.73 -2.68 -23.30
CA ALA A 235 3.47 -1.84 -24.25
C ALA A 235 4.35 -0.79 -23.54
N MET A 236 3.84 -0.14 -22.49
CA MET A 236 4.63 0.80 -21.68
C MET A 236 5.83 0.11 -21.02
N GLN A 237 5.66 -1.08 -20.46
CA GLN A 237 6.76 -1.84 -19.85
C GLN A 237 7.80 -2.28 -20.89
N ALA A 238 7.36 -2.77 -22.06
CA ALA A 238 8.25 -3.14 -23.15
C ALA A 238 9.08 -1.95 -23.63
N ASN A 239 8.46 -0.78 -23.80
CA ASN A 239 9.16 0.44 -24.20
C ASN A 239 10.15 0.95 -23.14
N TRP A 240 9.81 0.78 -21.86
CA TRP A 240 10.69 1.18 -20.76
C TRP A 240 11.92 0.28 -20.64
N ILE A 241 11.75 -1.03 -20.69
CA ILE A 241 12.84 -2.00 -20.61
C ILE A 241 13.71 -1.86 -21.88
N GLY A 242 13.08 -1.94 -23.04
CA GLY A 242 13.73 -1.82 -24.34
C GLY A 242 14.75 -2.91 -24.61
N ARG A 243 15.06 -3.10 -25.87
CA ARG A 243 16.25 -3.85 -26.32
C ARG A 243 16.88 -3.05 -27.43
N SER A 244 18.17 -2.76 -27.34
CA SER A 244 18.93 -2.12 -28.41
C SER A 244 20.15 -2.95 -28.73
N GLU A 245 20.43 -3.08 -30.00
CA GLU A 245 21.65 -3.72 -30.50
C GLU A 245 22.55 -2.64 -31.09
N GLY A 246 23.83 -2.69 -30.75
CA GLY A 246 24.85 -1.76 -31.24
C GLY A 246 26.12 -2.53 -31.63
N VAL A 247 26.94 -1.88 -32.44
CA VAL A 247 28.27 -2.37 -32.79
C VAL A 247 29.29 -1.43 -32.19
N GLU A 248 30.23 -1.99 -31.43
CA GLU A 248 31.39 -1.25 -30.92
C GLU A 248 32.50 -1.36 -32.00
N LEU A 249 32.98 -0.23 -32.53
CA LEU A 249 34.01 -0.14 -33.58
C LEU A 249 35.35 0.31 -32.99
#